data_6d775aaa62fae8269c784355d4941bdb
#
_entry.id   6d775aaa62fae8269c784355d4941bdb
#
_cell.length_a   1.000
_cell.length_b   1.000
_cell.length_c   1.000
_cell.angle_alpha   90.00
_cell.angle_beta   90.00
_cell.angle_gamma   90.00
#
_symmetry.space_group_name_H-M   'P 1'
#
loop_
_entity.id
_entity.type
_entity.pdbx_description
1 polymer ?
#
loop_
_entity_poly.entity_id
_entity_poly.type
_entity_poly.pdbx_seq_one_letter_code
_entity_poly.pdbx_strand_id
1 'polypeptide(L)'
;MAQLCKENERTLHSCTHGSSRQIEKKVGHVRHYQKLVSTVCAIIAFLSVGPSLFAATAPSTYSAYSGTDAKPVPRAPALGPVNSVIRDPTFGSRILRVTDARSHGGNSLIPEYAGYFRTWNANSTALKLHGPWGTSYWLEFNPSTFKVGDGSSRPTLHPLSFDVKWEWSAVDPNIIYFINGTQLAKYNKSTHVVTNLGGRGVSLKYHVVVVGLDAWVCAAGPGTQNTYRQIFCLNPRNPSQTKFIDILKRTINGVYQSDPNWPTSAPYQTIGIHAMYGSATGTWLDVGFHRASWGAGGDSVFNLSTNKWSLLRNNRYSSGHSSIGAKFVNGSGSINGKYSGGACVRNPSNLMDSTQFRFIMQPTSSAATGWYDGEHSSSFNASTNPNAPVLFSRYNISRPPSPRLWYGEIIAAATDGSNKVWRFAHNHNGGLVNWVGQSFAQISNDGRWAVFSSPWDGTLGAAAGDFGYPTRIDTFIVELK
;
A
#
# COMPACT_ATOMS: atom_id res chain seq x y z
N MET A 1 -31.46 -11.71 17.63
CA MET A 1 -31.76 -13.12 17.26
C MET A 1 -31.50 -14.10 18.40
N ALA A 2 -30.48 -13.95 19.22
CA ALA A 2 -30.25 -14.83 20.37
C ALA A 2 -31.29 -14.70 21.50
N GLN A 3 -31.99 -13.59 21.58
CA GLN A 3 -33.01 -13.34 22.62
C GLN A 3 -34.40 -13.98 22.32
N LEU A 4 -34.72 -14.14 21.05
CA LEU A 4 -35.97 -14.78 20.61
C LEU A 4 -35.99 -16.32 20.79
N CYS A 5 -34.81 -16.95 20.87
CA CYS A 5 -34.75 -18.40 21.14
C CYS A 5 -34.90 -18.76 22.63
N LYS A 6 -34.67 -17.82 23.55
CA LYS A 6 -34.77 -18.10 25.01
C LYS A 6 -36.19 -18.02 25.57
N GLU A 7 -37.08 -17.29 24.92
CA GLU A 7 -38.47 -17.17 25.38
C GLU A 7 -39.35 -18.39 25.05
N ASN A 8 -38.97 -19.20 24.04
CA ASN A 8 -39.73 -20.37 23.66
C ASN A 8 -39.47 -21.62 24.51
N GLU A 9 -38.45 -21.66 25.34
CA GLU A 9 -38.16 -22.81 26.23
C GLU A 9 -38.95 -22.74 27.55
N ARG A 10 -39.44 -21.57 27.94
CA ARG A 10 -40.19 -21.42 29.24
C ARG A 10 -41.66 -21.81 29.16
N THR A 11 -42.21 -22.00 27.97
CA THR A 11 -43.65 -22.30 27.81
C THR A 11 -43.98 -23.80 27.76
N LEU A 12 -42.97 -24.67 27.84
CA LEU A 12 -43.13 -26.12 27.70
C LEU A 12 -43.27 -26.93 29.02
N HIS A 13 -43.26 -26.26 30.19
CA HIS A 13 -43.23 -26.96 31.47
C HIS A 13 -44.54 -26.93 32.26
N SER A 14 -45.68 -26.54 31.69
CA SER A 14 -46.95 -26.52 32.43
C SER A 14 -48.13 -27.10 31.65
N CYS A 15 -48.05 -28.34 31.19
CA CYS A 15 -49.24 -29.11 30.76
C CYS A 15 -48.99 -30.60 30.95
N THR A 16 -49.27 -31.09 32.15
CA THR A 16 -49.54 -32.52 32.44
C THR A 16 -51.03 -32.75 32.45
N HIS A 17 -51.44 -33.79 31.69
CA HIS A 17 -52.75 -34.41 31.59
C HIS A 17 -53.72 -33.88 30.51
N GLY A 18 -53.63 -34.53 29.37
CA GLY A 18 -54.60 -34.50 28.29
C GLY A 18 -54.29 -35.54 27.22
N SER A 19 -55.26 -36.31 26.80
CA SER A 19 -55.28 -37.59 26.07
C SER A 19 -54.18 -37.74 25.01
N SER A 20 -53.56 -38.93 25.02
CA SER A 20 -52.38 -39.31 24.20
C SER A 20 -52.53 -39.15 22.68
N ARG A 21 -53.72 -39.18 22.12
CA ARG A 21 -53.96 -39.08 20.66
C ARG A 21 -53.91 -37.66 20.08
N GLN A 22 -54.15 -36.64 20.90
CA GLN A 22 -53.99 -35.24 20.44
C GLN A 22 -52.52 -34.73 20.52
N ILE A 23 -51.72 -35.35 21.38
CA ILE A 23 -50.33 -34.98 21.55
C ILE A 23 -49.46 -35.43 20.35
N GLU A 24 -49.71 -36.64 19.76
CA GLU A 24 -48.96 -37.10 18.61
C GLU A 24 -49.15 -36.24 17.35
N LYS A 25 -50.40 -35.74 17.10
CA LYS A 25 -50.61 -34.80 15.98
C LYS A 25 -49.95 -33.45 16.16
N LYS A 26 -49.88 -32.92 17.42
CA LYS A 26 -49.20 -31.66 17.72
C LYS A 26 -47.67 -31.79 17.66
N VAL A 27 -47.10 -32.91 18.07
CA VAL A 27 -45.65 -33.17 18.00
C VAL A 27 -45.19 -33.33 16.55
N GLY A 28 -45.98 -33.94 15.70
CA GLY A 28 -45.70 -34.04 14.28
C GLY A 28 -45.63 -32.67 13.57
N HIS A 29 -46.55 -31.77 13.90
CA HIS A 29 -46.53 -30.39 13.36
C HIS A 29 -45.35 -29.57 13.85
N VAL A 30 -44.97 -29.66 15.12
CA VAL A 30 -43.83 -28.94 15.68
C VAL A 30 -42.49 -29.45 15.04
N ARG A 31 -42.36 -30.77 14.83
CA ARG A 31 -41.18 -31.33 14.14
C ARG A 31 -41.11 -30.93 12.67
N HIS A 32 -42.22 -30.77 11.99
CA HIS A 32 -42.26 -30.28 10.61
C HIS A 32 -41.87 -28.80 10.54
N TYR A 33 -42.33 -27.96 11.46
CA TYR A 33 -41.96 -26.57 11.55
C TYR A 33 -40.47 -26.39 11.90
N GLN A 34 -39.94 -27.19 12.85
CA GLN A 34 -38.49 -27.13 13.16
C GLN A 34 -37.59 -27.54 11.98
N LYS A 35 -37.97 -28.56 11.19
CA LYS A 35 -37.25 -28.92 9.98
C LYS A 35 -37.35 -27.82 8.91
N LEU A 36 -38.52 -27.20 8.74
CA LEU A 36 -38.70 -26.12 7.78
C LEU A 36 -37.89 -24.87 8.17
N VAL A 37 -37.91 -24.48 9.45
CA VAL A 37 -37.14 -23.34 9.98
C VAL A 37 -35.63 -23.62 9.88
N SER A 38 -35.17 -24.82 10.19
CA SER A 38 -33.76 -25.20 10.05
C SER A 38 -33.30 -25.18 8.59
N THR A 39 -34.13 -25.63 7.65
CA THR A 39 -33.82 -25.60 6.21
C THR A 39 -33.83 -24.17 5.66
N VAL A 40 -34.78 -23.33 6.09
CA VAL A 40 -34.80 -21.90 5.68
C VAL A 40 -33.64 -21.13 6.28
N CYS A 41 -33.27 -21.37 7.55
CA CYS A 41 -32.07 -20.74 8.15
C CYS A 41 -30.77 -21.20 7.46
N ALA A 42 -30.67 -22.47 7.05
CA ALA A 42 -29.51 -22.97 6.29
C ALA A 42 -29.44 -22.33 4.88
N ILE A 43 -30.57 -22.18 4.21
CA ILE A 43 -30.62 -21.52 2.88
C ILE A 43 -30.31 -20.02 3.00
N ILE A 44 -30.81 -19.33 4.04
CA ILE A 44 -30.48 -17.91 4.28
C ILE A 44 -28.99 -17.74 4.65
N ALA A 45 -28.41 -18.67 5.42
CA ALA A 45 -26.98 -18.66 5.70
C ALA A 45 -26.10 -18.90 4.46
N PHE A 46 -26.56 -19.71 3.51
CA PHE A 46 -25.88 -19.92 2.23
C PHE A 46 -26.07 -18.75 1.24
N LEU A 47 -27.17 -18.02 1.30
CA LEU A 47 -27.43 -16.87 0.43
C LEU A 47 -26.78 -15.58 0.95
N SER A 48 -26.31 -15.52 2.20
CA SER A 48 -25.61 -14.39 2.78
C SER A 48 -24.08 -14.45 2.60
N VAL A 49 -23.54 -15.56 2.10
CA VAL A 49 -22.18 -15.58 1.55
C VAL A 49 -22.30 -15.05 0.13
N GLY A 50 -22.44 -13.72 0.01
CA GLY A 50 -22.16 -13.05 -1.26
C GLY A 50 -20.82 -13.56 -1.77
N PRO A 51 -20.58 -13.67 -3.08
CA PRO A 51 -19.29 -14.05 -3.58
C PRO A 51 -18.27 -13.10 -2.95
N SER A 52 -17.48 -13.60 -2.01
CA SER A 52 -16.25 -12.93 -1.66
C SER A 52 -15.49 -12.92 -2.98
N LEU A 53 -15.53 -11.76 -3.66
CA LEU A 53 -14.65 -11.47 -4.77
C LEU A 53 -13.25 -11.50 -4.17
N PHE A 54 -12.69 -12.71 -4.02
CA PHE A 54 -11.30 -12.87 -3.69
C PHE A 54 -10.54 -12.11 -4.77
N ALA A 55 -9.80 -11.09 -4.37
CA ALA A 55 -8.85 -10.45 -5.25
C ALA A 55 -8.02 -11.58 -5.89
N ALA A 56 -7.83 -11.50 -7.20
CA ALA A 56 -7.02 -12.50 -7.89
C ALA A 56 -5.65 -12.58 -7.20
N THR A 57 -5.19 -13.79 -6.92
CA THR A 57 -3.90 -14.00 -6.27
C THR A 57 -2.79 -13.41 -7.13
N ALA A 58 -1.93 -12.59 -6.53
CA ALA A 58 -0.77 -12.03 -7.22
C ALA A 58 0.16 -13.16 -7.71
N PRO A 59 0.71 -13.08 -8.93
CA PRO A 59 1.61 -14.09 -9.46
C PRO A 59 2.94 -14.11 -8.69
N SER A 60 3.61 -15.25 -8.67
CA SER A 60 5.00 -15.37 -8.18
C SER A 60 6.02 -15.06 -9.28
N THR A 61 5.61 -15.07 -10.54
CA THR A 61 6.46 -14.85 -11.72
C THR A 61 5.69 -14.13 -12.81
N TYR A 62 6.43 -13.50 -13.73
CA TYR A 62 5.88 -12.85 -14.92
C TYR A 62 6.49 -13.47 -16.17
N SER A 63 5.80 -13.34 -17.31
CA SER A 63 6.32 -13.71 -18.62
C SER A 63 7.09 -12.59 -19.33
N ALA A 64 7.19 -11.41 -18.69
CA ALA A 64 7.90 -10.26 -19.22
C ALA A 64 9.38 -10.53 -19.44
N TYR A 65 10.02 -9.67 -20.24
CA TYR A 65 11.46 -9.71 -20.47
C TYR A 65 12.25 -9.68 -19.16
N SER A 66 13.25 -10.55 -19.02
CA SER A 66 14.02 -10.71 -17.79
C SER A 66 15.56 -10.69 -18.02
N GLY A 67 16.04 -9.98 -19.03
CA GLY A 67 17.47 -9.82 -19.29
C GLY A 67 18.16 -8.80 -18.41
N THR A 68 19.48 -8.94 -18.27
CA THR A 68 20.37 -8.04 -17.51
C THR A 68 21.19 -7.11 -18.41
N ASP A 69 20.83 -6.97 -19.66
CA ASP A 69 21.47 -6.05 -20.60
C ASP A 69 20.91 -4.63 -20.44
N ALA A 70 21.77 -3.64 -20.58
CA ALA A 70 21.35 -2.25 -20.58
C ALA A 70 20.58 -1.92 -21.86
N LYS A 71 19.36 -1.38 -21.72
CA LYS A 71 18.54 -0.95 -22.85
C LYS A 71 18.59 0.57 -22.98
N PRO A 72 18.70 1.10 -24.22
CA PRO A 72 18.51 2.53 -24.43
C PRO A 72 17.06 2.90 -24.11
N VAL A 73 16.86 4.03 -23.42
CA VAL A 73 15.53 4.58 -23.22
C VAL A 73 15.03 5.10 -24.57
N PRO A 74 13.94 4.54 -25.11
CA PRO A 74 13.39 5.02 -26.39
C PRO A 74 12.81 6.43 -26.24
N ARG A 75 12.55 7.08 -27.36
CA ARG A 75 11.72 8.29 -27.36
C ARG A 75 10.34 7.95 -26.85
N ALA A 76 9.75 8.83 -26.02
CA ALA A 76 8.39 8.64 -25.53
C ALA A 76 7.39 8.54 -26.69
N PRO A 77 6.56 7.51 -26.75
CA PRO A 77 5.51 7.37 -27.76
C PRO A 77 4.51 8.54 -27.70
N ALA A 78 3.91 8.86 -28.85
CA ALA A 78 2.82 9.83 -28.90
C ALA A 78 1.63 9.35 -28.06
N LEU A 79 1.07 10.27 -27.27
CA LEU A 79 -0.08 10.02 -26.41
C LEU A 79 -1.39 10.45 -27.06
N GLY A 80 -2.40 9.58 -26.99
CA GLY A 80 -3.81 9.94 -27.20
C GLY A 80 -4.44 10.55 -25.93
N PRO A 81 -5.77 10.75 -25.91
CA PRO A 81 -6.51 11.19 -24.73
C PRO A 81 -6.46 10.16 -23.59
N VAL A 82 -7.08 10.50 -22.43
CA VAL A 82 -7.36 9.53 -21.37
C VAL A 82 -8.03 8.28 -21.94
N ASN A 83 -7.72 7.14 -21.41
CA ASN A 83 -8.13 5.81 -21.88
C ASN A 83 -7.51 5.38 -23.23
N SER A 84 -6.55 6.14 -23.78
CA SER A 84 -5.70 5.62 -24.86
C SER A 84 -4.69 4.63 -24.32
N VAL A 85 -4.43 3.58 -25.09
CA VAL A 85 -3.46 2.53 -24.77
C VAL A 85 -2.33 2.61 -25.79
N ILE A 86 -1.11 2.64 -25.28
CA ILE A 86 0.12 2.52 -26.05
C ILE A 86 0.86 1.25 -25.64
N ARG A 87 1.92 0.90 -26.37
CA ARG A 87 2.85 -0.18 -25.97
C ARG A 87 4.23 0.40 -25.73
N ASP A 88 4.89 -0.07 -24.68
CA ASP A 88 6.32 0.24 -24.50
C ASP A 88 7.12 -0.29 -25.70
N PRO A 89 7.91 0.54 -26.36
CA PRO A 89 8.63 0.14 -27.58
C PRO A 89 9.69 -0.95 -27.38
N THR A 90 10.20 -1.09 -26.15
CA THR A 90 11.26 -2.04 -25.82
C THR A 90 10.71 -3.35 -25.27
N PHE A 91 9.74 -3.25 -24.36
CA PHE A 91 9.25 -4.42 -23.60
C PHE A 91 7.85 -4.89 -24.03
N GLY A 92 7.12 -4.08 -24.80
CA GLY A 92 5.84 -4.45 -25.40
C GLY A 92 4.65 -4.42 -24.44
N SER A 93 4.82 -4.11 -23.16
CA SER A 93 3.71 -4.00 -22.21
C SER A 93 2.74 -2.89 -22.59
N ARG A 94 1.45 -3.10 -22.35
CA ARG A 94 0.43 -2.09 -22.56
C ARG A 94 0.52 -1.02 -21.48
N ILE A 95 0.43 0.24 -21.87
CA ILE A 95 0.40 1.39 -20.97
C ILE A 95 -0.89 2.17 -21.25
N LEU A 96 -1.71 2.33 -20.22
CA LEU A 96 -2.94 3.12 -20.25
C LEU A 96 -2.66 4.54 -19.76
N ARG A 97 -3.08 5.57 -20.49
CA ARG A 97 -3.09 6.93 -20.01
C ARG A 97 -4.31 7.16 -19.12
N VAL A 98 -4.06 7.49 -17.84
CA VAL A 98 -5.11 7.64 -16.80
C VAL A 98 -5.58 9.10 -16.70
N THR A 99 -4.66 10.06 -16.83
CA THR A 99 -4.97 11.50 -16.72
C THR A 99 -4.39 12.29 -17.89
N ASP A 100 -4.94 13.48 -18.15
CA ASP A 100 -4.45 14.43 -19.12
C ASP A 100 -4.75 15.89 -18.68
N ALA A 101 -4.42 16.88 -19.50
CA ALA A 101 -4.66 18.30 -19.22
C ALA A 101 -6.12 18.63 -18.87
N ARG A 102 -7.08 17.83 -19.32
CA ARG A 102 -8.51 18.05 -19.09
C ARG A 102 -9.02 17.42 -17.79
N SER A 103 -8.24 16.50 -17.21
CA SER A 103 -8.66 15.74 -16.03
C SER A 103 -8.79 16.62 -14.79
N HIS A 104 -7.94 17.65 -14.63
CA HIS A 104 -7.93 18.52 -13.46
C HIS A 104 -7.49 19.95 -13.80
N GLY A 105 -8.17 20.58 -14.76
CA GLY A 105 -7.93 21.99 -15.10
C GLY A 105 -6.50 22.31 -15.55
N GLY A 106 -5.79 21.34 -16.14
CA GLY A 106 -4.40 21.48 -16.59
C GLY A 106 -3.34 21.19 -15.50
N ASN A 107 -3.77 20.90 -14.28
CA ASN A 107 -2.87 20.52 -13.19
C ASN A 107 -2.43 19.05 -13.29
N SER A 108 -1.30 18.73 -12.66
CA SER A 108 -0.83 17.36 -12.53
C SER A 108 -1.73 16.54 -11.59
N LEU A 109 -1.84 15.25 -11.89
CA LEU A 109 -2.41 14.26 -10.99
C LEU A 109 -1.45 13.07 -10.91
N ILE A 110 -1.03 12.76 -9.70
CA ILE A 110 -0.06 11.70 -9.42
C ILE A 110 -0.65 10.64 -8.51
N PRO A 111 -0.24 9.36 -8.62
CA PRO A 111 -0.82 8.29 -7.79
C PRO A 111 -0.43 8.40 -6.32
N GLU A 112 0.83 8.67 -6.03
CA GLU A 112 1.35 8.78 -4.67
C GLU A 112 2.78 9.32 -4.65
N TYR A 113 3.22 9.76 -3.47
CA TYR A 113 4.60 10.14 -3.20
C TYR A 113 5.36 8.96 -2.57
N ALA A 114 6.39 8.47 -3.22
CA ALA A 114 7.42 7.58 -2.67
C ALA A 114 6.94 6.24 -2.09
N GLY A 115 5.82 5.70 -2.53
CA GLY A 115 5.39 4.37 -2.11
C GLY A 115 4.84 4.27 -0.68
N TYR A 116 4.52 5.40 -0.04
CA TYR A 116 4.08 5.42 1.36
C TYR A 116 2.71 4.85 1.58
N PHE A 117 1.83 4.85 0.58
CA PHE A 117 0.43 4.47 0.71
C PHE A 117 0.02 3.43 -0.32
N ARG A 118 -1.05 2.72 -0.02
CA ARG A 118 -1.72 1.88 -1.02
C ARG A 118 -2.44 2.76 -2.02
N THR A 119 -1.96 2.80 -3.24
CA THR A 119 -2.63 3.52 -4.33
C THR A 119 -3.85 2.76 -4.83
N TRP A 120 -3.82 1.42 -4.79
CA TRP A 120 -4.89 0.55 -5.22
C TRP A 120 -5.79 0.14 -4.06
N ASN A 121 -7.12 0.12 -4.28
CA ASN A 121 -8.04 -0.48 -3.33
C ASN A 121 -7.91 -2.02 -3.29
N ALA A 122 -8.58 -2.66 -2.32
CA ALA A 122 -8.39 -4.08 -2.01
C ALA A 122 -8.53 -5.04 -3.20
N ASN A 123 -9.40 -4.75 -4.16
CA ASN A 123 -9.64 -5.59 -5.34
C ASN A 123 -9.02 -5.03 -6.65
N SER A 124 -8.14 -4.03 -6.56
CA SER A 124 -7.45 -3.43 -7.70
C SER A 124 -8.38 -2.80 -8.75
N THR A 125 -9.53 -2.27 -8.32
CA THR A 125 -10.52 -1.63 -9.19
C THR A 125 -10.68 -0.13 -8.98
N ALA A 126 -9.92 0.46 -8.09
CA ALA A 126 -9.89 1.90 -7.88
C ALA A 126 -8.49 2.38 -7.49
N LEU A 127 -8.20 3.62 -7.86
CA LEU A 127 -6.92 4.30 -7.66
C LEU A 127 -7.06 5.49 -6.74
N LYS A 128 -6.05 5.73 -5.93
CA LYS A 128 -5.79 7.00 -5.26
C LYS A 128 -5.04 7.93 -6.20
N LEU A 129 -5.44 9.20 -6.27
CA LEU A 129 -4.77 10.25 -7.02
C LEU A 129 -4.64 11.50 -6.15
N HIS A 130 -3.53 12.21 -6.32
CA HIS A 130 -3.24 13.48 -5.69
C HIS A 130 -3.15 14.57 -6.72
N GLY A 131 -3.82 15.67 -6.46
CA GLY A 131 -3.62 16.94 -7.15
C GLY A 131 -2.75 17.89 -6.31
N PRO A 132 -2.46 19.08 -6.84
CA PRO A 132 -1.78 20.14 -6.13
C PRO A 132 -2.56 20.58 -4.89
N TRP A 133 -1.85 21.24 -3.98
CA TRP A 133 -2.43 21.85 -2.77
C TRP A 133 -3.11 20.87 -1.79
N GLY A 134 -2.72 19.59 -1.83
CA GLY A 134 -3.29 18.58 -0.95
C GLY A 134 -4.67 18.09 -1.37
N THR A 135 -5.12 18.38 -2.59
CA THR A 135 -6.36 17.79 -3.12
C THR A 135 -6.23 16.30 -3.35
N SER A 136 -7.28 15.57 -3.07
CA SER A 136 -7.29 14.11 -3.08
C SER A 136 -8.50 13.58 -3.84
N TYR A 137 -8.26 12.55 -4.63
CA TYR A 137 -9.29 11.92 -5.47
C TYR A 137 -9.15 10.42 -5.42
N TRP A 138 -10.24 9.75 -5.76
CA TRP A 138 -10.19 8.36 -6.21
C TRP A 138 -10.84 8.25 -7.60
N LEU A 139 -10.41 7.22 -8.34
CA LEU A 139 -10.84 6.97 -9.72
C LEU A 139 -11.07 5.49 -9.91
N GLU A 140 -12.19 5.10 -10.52
CA GLU A 140 -12.45 3.70 -10.85
C GLU A 140 -11.52 3.20 -11.96
N PHE A 141 -11.14 1.94 -11.87
CA PHE A 141 -10.41 1.21 -12.89
C PHE A 141 -11.11 -0.11 -13.20
N ASN A 142 -11.34 -0.38 -14.46
CA ASN A 142 -11.90 -1.64 -14.93
C ASN A 142 -10.78 -2.51 -15.54
N PRO A 143 -10.30 -3.56 -14.83
CA PRO A 143 -9.23 -4.42 -15.30
C PRO A 143 -9.62 -5.25 -16.52
N SER A 144 -10.91 -5.55 -16.73
CA SER A 144 -11.37 -6.36 -17.87
C SER A 144 -11.33 -5.59 -19.18
N THR A 145 -11.63 -4.29 -19.15
CA THR A 145 -11.59 -3.42 -20.33
C THR A 145 -10.29 -2.64 -20.46
N PHE A 146 -9.46 -2.64 -19.41
CA PHE A 146 -8.25 -1.84 -19.28
C PHE A 146 -8.53 -0.35 -19.49
N LYS A 147 -9.51 0.19 -18.73
CA LYS A 147 -9.96 1.58 -18.78
C LYS A 147 -10.20 2.13 -17.39
N VAL A 148 -10.15 3.47 -17.26
CA VAL A 148 -10.54 4.18 -16.05
C VAL A 148 -11.90 4.83 -16.19
N GLY A 149 -12.63 4.95 -15.06
CA GLY A 149 -13.99 5.51 -15.00
C GLY A 149 -14.97 4.78 -15.91
N ASP A 150 -15.78 5.53 -16.60
CA ASP A 150 -16.75 5.03 -17.59
C ASP A 150 -16.12 4.65 -18.95
N GLY A 151 -14.81 4.77 -19.08
CA GLY A 151 -14.07 4.52 -20.31
C GLY A 151 -14.08 5.69 -21.31
N SER A 152 -14.69 6.82 -20.97
CA SER A 152 -14.65 8.05 -21.75
C SER A 152 -13.26 8.71 -21.71
N SER A 153 -13.08 9.73 -22.55
CA SER A 153 -11.87 10.56 -22.51
C SER A 153 -11.87 11.61 -21.37
N ARG A 154 -12.91 11.63 -20.55
CA ARG A 154 -13.07 12.49 -19.38
C ARG A 154 -13.73 11.73 -18.24
N PRO A 155 -13.05 10.73 -17.65
CA PRO A 155 -13.62 9.97 -16.55
C PRO A 155 -13.86 10.85 -15.33
N THR A 156 -14.91 10.53 -14.58
CA THR A 156 -15.24 11.25 -13.36
C THR A 156 -14.20 10.98 -12.29
N LEU A 157 -13.54 12.03 -11.82
CA LEU A 157 -12.74 12.02 -10.60
C LEU A 157 -13.66 12.25 -9.40
N HIS A 158 -13.52 11.44 -8.37
CA HIS A 158 -14.30 11.56 -7.13
C HIS A 158 -13.47 12.31 -6.08
N PRO A 159 -13.78 13.60 -5.81
CA PRO A 159 -13.03 14.39 -4.84
C PRO A 159 -13.31 13.90 -3.42
N LEU A 160 -12.30 14.01 -2.57
CA LEU A 160 -12.40 13.74 -1.14
C LEU A 160 -12.20 15.05 -0.37
N SER A 161 -13.01 15.24 0.68
CA SER A 161 -12.98 16.45 1.52
C SER A 161 -11.89 16.41 2.60
N PHE A 162 -11.08 15.37 2.65
CA PHE A 162 -10.00 15.20 3.62
C PHE A 162 -8.62 15.16 2.95
N ASP A 163 -7.59 15.44 3.75
CA ASP A 163 -6.20 15.52 3.31
C ASP A 163 -5.74 14.24 2.58
N VAL A 164 -4.77 14.40 1.70
CA VAL A 164 -4.13 13.34 0.89
C VAL A 164 -3.54 12.18 1.68
N LYS A 165 -3.38 12.29 2.98
CA LYS A 165 -2.73 11.32 3.87
C LYS A 165 -3.64 10.17 4.30
N TRP A 166 -4.42 9.66 3.37
CA TRP A 166 -5.33 8.55 3.58
C TRP A 166 -4.83 7.26 2.92
N GLU A 167 -5.37 6.13 3.33
CA GLU A 167 -5.01 4.83 2.77
C GLU A 167 -6.25 3.96 2.56
N TRP A 168 -6.22 3.16 1.50
CA TRP A 168 -7.23 2.13 1.27
C TRP A 168 -7.18 1.04 2.33
N SER A 169 -8.34 0.52 2.69
CA SER A 169 -8.43 -0.79 3.34
C SER A 169 -7.73 -1.87 2.52
N ALA A 170 -7.07 -2.80 3.21
CA ALA A 170 -6.43 -3.94 2.56
C ALA A 170 -7.43 -5.06 2.21
N VAL A 171 -8.66 -5.04 2.75
CA VAL A 171 -9.64 -6.13 2.61
C VAL A 171 -10.98 -5.68 2.06
N ASP A 172 -11.40 -4.42 2.26
CA ASP A 172 -12.67 -3.89 1.76
C ASP A 172 -12.42 -2.84 0.68
N PRO A 173 -12.80 -3.10 -0.58
CA PRO A 173 -12.53 -2.18 -1.70
C PRO A 173 -13.27 -0.84 -1.59
N ASN A 174 -14.23 -0.71 -0.67
CA ASN A 174 -15.02 0.49 -0.47
C ASN A 174 -14.57 1.35 0.70
N ILE A 175 -13.63 0.87 1.53
CA ILE A 175 -13.21 1.58 2.73
C ILE A 175 -11.89 2.32 2.52
N ILE A 176 -11.91 3.58 2.93
CA ILE A 176 -10.75 4.47 3.01
C ILE A 176 -10.57 4.84 4.48
N TYR A 177 -9.34 4.73 5.00
CA TYR A 177 -8.96 5.22 6.31
C TYR A 177 -8.25 6.57 6.19
N PHE A 178 -8.61 7.51 7.06
CA PHE A 178 -8.07 8.87 7.03
C PHE A 178 -8.02 9.50 8.43
N ILE A 179 -7.41 10.66 8.54
CA ILE A 179 -7.37 11.47 9.75
C ILE A 179 -8.51 12.49 9.71
N ASN A 180 -9.39 12.44 10.71
CA ASN A 180 -10.45 13.42 10.95
C ASN A 180 -10.15 14.20 12.24
N GLY A 181 -9.45 15.33 12.11
CA GLY A 181 -9.00 16.12 13.25
C GLY A 181 -8.00 15.37 14.16
N THR A 182 -8.41 14.96 15.33
CA THR A 182 -7.60 14.20 16.30
C THR A 182 -7.92 12.69 16.30
N GLN A 183 -8.72 12.24 15.34
CA GLN A 183 -9.22 10.86 15.29
C GLN A 183 -8.80 10.16 13.99
N LEU A 184 -8.62 8.86 14.05
CA LEU A 184 -8.69 8.00 12.88
C LEU A 184 -10.16 7.76 12.53
N ALA A 185 -10.46 7.81 11.26
CA ALA A 185 -11.80 7.62 10.73
C ALA A 185 -11.76 6.71 9.50
N LYS A 186 -12.93 6.19 9.11
CA LYS A 186 -13.13 5.50 7.85
C LYS A 186 -14.24 6.19 7.04
N TYR A 187 -14.04 6.21 5.74
CA TYR A 187 -15.03 6.63 4.75
C TYR A 187 -15.41 5.44 3.88
N ASN A 188 -16.69 5.22 3.67
CA ASN A 188 -17.18 4.22 2.74
C ASN A 188 -17.57 4.90 1.42
N LYS A 189 -16.85 4.58 0.33
CA LYS A 189 -17.04 5.21 -0.98
C LYS A 189 -18.38 4.88 -1.65
N SER A 190 -19.01 3.76 -1.27
CA SER A 190 -20.31 3.35 -1.85
C SER A 190 -21.49 4.00 -1.15
N THR A 191 -21.40 4.25 0.16
CA THR A 191 -22.48 4.86 0.94
C THR A 191 -22.24 6.33 1.29
N HIS A 192 -21.01 6.83 1.01
CA HIS A 192 -20.53 8.17 1.36
C HIS A 192 -20.56 8.46 2.88
N VAL A 193 -20.57 7.43 3.72
CA VAL A 193 -20.64 7.56 5.19
C VAL A 193 -19.23 7.65 5.77
N VAL A 194 -19.03 8.66 6.63
CA VAL A 194 -17.86 8.81 7.51
C VAL A 194 -18.17 8.21 8.88
N THR A 195 -17.27 7.40 9.41
CA THR A 195 -17.35 6.85 10.78
C THR A 195 -16.03 7.14 11.50
N ASN A 196 -16.09 7.87 12.61
CA ASN A 196 -14.96 8.05 13.49
C ASN A 196 -14.68 6.75 14.25
N LEU A 197 -13.43 6.32 14.25
CA LEU A 197 -13.00 5.08 14.91
C LEU A 197 -12.41 5.36 16.31
N GLY A 198 -11.78 6.51 16.50
CA GLY A 198 -11.19 6.92 17.76
C GLY A 198 -9.88 7.68 17.63
N GLY A 199 -9.43 8.23 18.74
CA GLY A 199 -8.21 9.00 18.86
C GLY A 199 -7.83 9.19 20.32
N ARG A 200 -6.72 9.87 20.59
CA ARG A 200 -6.22 10.17 21.93
C ARG A 200 -6.23 11.66 22.27
N GLY A 201 -6.97 12.48 21.52
CA GLY A 201 -6.99 13.92 21.72
C GLY A 201 -5.67 14.63 21.29
N VAL A 202 -4.71 13.89 20.76
CA VAL A 202 -3.49 14.46 20.17
C VAL A 202 -3.71 14.67 18.68
N SER A 203 -3.15 15.76 18.15
CA SER A 203 -3.25 16.05 16.72
C SER A 203 -2.50 14.99 15.92
N LEU A 204 -3.24 14.17 15.19
CA LEU A 204 -2.69 13.27 14.17
C LEU A 204 -2.47 14.11 12.90
N LYS A 205 -1.32 14.04 12.28
CA LYS A 205 -1.01 14.91 11.13
C LYS A 205 -0.30 14.22 10.00
N TYR A 206 0.12 12.97 10.18
CA TYR A 206 1.01 12.35 9.22
C TYR A 206 0.70 10.88 9.03
N HIS A 207 0.69 10.46 7.79
CA HIS A 207 0.53 9.12 7.25
C HIS A 207 -0.47 8.23 8.01
N VAL A 208 -1.62 8.01 7.40
CA VAL A 208 -2.43 6.86 7.75
C VAL A 208 -1.82 5.64 7.07
N VAL A 209 -1.63 4.58 7.85
CA VAL A 209 -1.02 3.33 7.37
C VAL A 209 -1.88 2.16 7.81
N VAL A 210 -2.22 1.30 6.87
CA VAL A 210 -2.95 0.06 7.13
C VAL A 210 -1.96 -1.09 7.26
N VAL A 211 -2.05 -1.84 8.35
CA VAL A 211 -1.16 -2.95 8.67
C VAL A 211 -1.92 -4.26 8.69
N GLY A 212 -1.44 -5.25 7.98
CA GLY A 212 -1.83 -6.65 8.05
C GLY A 212 -3.32 -6.92 7.82
N LEU A 213 -3.83 -6.76 6.60
CA LEU A 213 -5.22 -7.06 6.25
C LEU A 213 -6.22 -6.37 7.20
N ASP A 214 -6.02 -5.07 7.46
CA ASP A 214 -6.81 -4.26 8.39
C ASP A 214 -6.77 -4.76 9.86
N ALA A 215 -5.69 -5.39 10.28
CA ALA A 215 -5.50 -5.72 11.69
C ALA A 215 -5.28 -4.44 12.52
N TRP A 216 -4.61 -3.45 11.94
CA TRP A 216 -4.36 -2.15 12.54
C TRP A 216 -4.40 -1.02 11.51
N VAL A 217 -4.84 0.15 11.97
CA VAL A 217 -4.70 1.43 11.27
C VAL A 217 -3.90 2.35 12.17
N CYS A 218 -2.82 2.92 11.66
CA CYS A 218 -1.89 3.75 12.40
C CYS A 218 -1.75 5.14 11.78
N ALA A 219 -1.44 6.14 12.61
CA ALA A 219 -1.05 7.46 12.16
C ALA A 219 -0.03 8.07 13.11
N ALA A 220 0.83 8.96 12.61
CA ALA A 220 1.83 9.66 13.41
C ALA A 220 1.38 11.09 13.78
N GLY A 221 1.88 11.61 14.88
CA GLY A 221 1.69 12.99 15.37
C GLY A 221 2.13 13.14 16.84
N PRO A 222 2.04 14.35 17.41
CA PRO A 222 2.04 15.64 16.76
C PRO A 222 3.42 16.04 16.23
N GLY A 223 3.48 17.03 15.36
CA GLY A 223 4.73 17.56 14.80
C GLY A 223 4.65 17.85 13.31
N THR A 224 5.80 17.86 12.66
CA THR A 224 5.98 17.92 11.21
C THR A 224 6.79 16.72 10.75
N GLN A 225 6.88 16.47 9.44
CA GLN A 225 7.77 15.45 8.90
C GLN A 225 9.19 15.57 9.48
N ASN A 226 9.80 14.46 9.82
CA ASN A 226 11.10 14.37 10.51
C ASN A 226 11.13 14.87 11.98
N THR A 227 9.98 15.27 12.54
CA THR A 227 9.88 15.64 13.96
C THR A 227 8.85 14.83 14.74
N TYR A 228 8.01 14.04 14.06
CA TYR A 228 7.05 13.16 14.74
C TYR A 228 7.77 12.15 15.64
N ARG A 229 7.21 11.93 16.84
CA ARG A 229 7.76 11.02 17.84
C ARG A 229 6.71 10.07 18.42
N GLN A 230 5.48 10.22 18.00
CA GLN A 230 4.36 9.45 18.53
C GLN A 230 3.60 8.77 17.39
N ILE A 231 3.14 7.55 17.64
CA ILE A 231 2.32 6.78 16.72
C ILE A 231 1.07 6.33 17.47
N PHE A 232 -0.08 6.58 16.91
CA PHE A 232 -1.35 6.06 17.39
C PHE A 232 -1.85 5.00 16.41
N CYS A 233 -2.15 3.81 16.92
CA CYS A 233 -2.74 2.71 16.17
C CYS A 233 -4.02 2.24 16.84
N LEU A 234 -5.00 1.83 16.05
CA LEU A 234 -6.20 1.14 16.54
C LEU A 234 -6.55 -0.04 15.61
N ASN A 235 -7.26 -1.01 16.18
CA ASN A 235 -7.88 -2.08 15.40
C ASN A 235 -9.24 -1.59 14.87
N PRO A 236 -9.44 -1.43 13.55
CA PRO A 236 -10.68 -0.86 13.02
C PRO A 236 -11.91 -1.76 13.19
N ARG A 237 -11.70 -3.05 13.52
CA ARG A 237 -12.78 -4.02 13.86
C ARG A 237 -13.12 -3.99 15.34
N ASN A 238 -12.20 -3.54 16.20
CA ASN A 238 -12.38 -3.36 17.63
C ASN A 238 -11.67 -2.05 18.06
N PRO A 239 -12.29 -0.87 17.86
CA PRO A 239 -11.64 0.41 18.09
C PRO A 239 -11.22 0.68 19.55
N SER A 240 -11.69 -0.10 20.51
CA SER A 240 -11.18 -0.05 21.89
C SER A 240 -9.78 -0.62 22.04
N GLN A 241 -9.36 -1.48 21.12
CA GLN A 241 -8.00 -2.01 21.06
C GLN A 241 -7.07 -0.98 20.43
N THR A 242 -6.32 -0.27 21.25
CA THR A 242 -5.44 0.82 20.81
C THR A 242 -4.02 0.66 21.28
N LYS A 243 -3.07 1.25 20.54
CA LYS A 243 -1.68 1.43 20.94
C LYS A 243 -1.28 2.88 20.71
N PHE A 244 -0.81 3.53 21.74
CA PHE A 244 -0.18 4.84 21.69
C PHE A 244 1.30 4.67 22.02
N ILE A 245 2.15 4.77 21.02
CA ILE A 245 3.59 4.55 21.10
C ILE A 245 4.25 5.92 21.19
N ASP A 246 4.85 6.24 22.33
CA ASP A 246 5.71 7.42 22.49
C ASP A 246 7.16 6.97 22.43
N ILE A 247 7.80 7.32 21.33
CA ILE A 247 9.16 6.85 21.02
C ILE A 247 10.17 7.44 22.01
N LEU A 248 10.07 8.74 22.34
CA LEU A 248 11.01 9.38 23.24
C LEU A 248 10.86 8.91 24.68
N LYS A 249 9.63 8.76 25.16
CA LYS A 249 9.36 8.29 26.53
C LYS A 249 9.55 6.79 26.69
N ARG A 250 9.73 6.06 25.60
CA ARG A 250 9.78 4.59 25.56
C ARG A 250 8.53 3.97 26.18
N THR A 251 7.35 4.47 25.82
CA THR A 251 6.10 3.95 26.39
C THR A 251 5.13 3.48 25.32
N ILE A 252 4.33 2.48 25.68
CA ILE A 252 3.11 2.07 24.94
C ILE A 252 1.94 2.22 25.91
N ASN A 253 0.94 3.02 25.54
CA ASN A 253 -0.20 3.38 26.40
C ASN A 253 0.22 3.90 27.81
N GLY A 254 1.35 4.62 27.89
CA GLY A 254 1.91 5.14 29.13
C GLY A 254 2.79 4.15 29.92
N VAL A 255 2.82 2.87 29.54
CA VAL A 255 3.65 1.85 30.21
C VAL A 255 5.03 1.80 29.57
N TYR A 256 6.06 1.92 30.42
CA TYR A 256 7.47 1.88 30.00
C TYR A 256 7.83 0.54 29.37
N GLN A 257 8.65 0.58 28.30
CA GLN A 257 9.11 -0.59 27.56
C GLN A 257 10.62 -0.79 27.75
N SER A 258 11.00 -1.96 28.22
CA SER A 258 12.40 -2.36 28.41
C SER A 258 13.08 -2.97 27.19
N ASP A 259 12.45 -2.85 25.99
CA ASP A 259 12.98 -3.41 24.75
C ASP A 259 14.37 -2.81 24.44
N PRO A 260 15.45 -3.63 24.36
CA PRO A 260 16.80 -3.14 24.07
C PRO A 260 16.93 -2.59 22.65
N ASN A 261 16.00 -2.93 21.76
CA ASN A 261 15.94 -2.43 20.39
C ASN A 261 15.06 -1.19 20.24
N TRP A 262 14.66 -0.55 21.36
CA TRP A 262 13.89 0.68 21.27
C TRP A 262 14.70 1.80 20.57
N PRO A 263 14.14 2.55 19.60
CA PRO A 263 14.89 3.50 18.78
C PRO A 263 15.16 4.84 19.53
N THR A 264 15.78 4.79 20.68
CA THR A 264 16.19 5.97 21.47
C THR A 264 17.70 6.17 21.56
N SER A 265 18.51 5.18 21.15
CA SER A 265 19.97 5.29 21.10
C SER A 265 20.43 5.92 19.77
N ALA A 266 21.65 6.48 19.75
CA ALA A 266 22.22 6.94 18.49
C ALA A 266 22.21 5.81 17.43
N PRO A 267 21.86 6.07 16.16
CA PRO A 267 21.63 7.39 15.56
C PRO A 267 20.20 7.93 15.74
N TYR A 268 19.31 7.26 16.43
CA TYR A 268 17.86 7.54 16.45
C TYR A 268 17.44 8.68 17.40
N GLN A 269 18.30 9.11 18.33
CA GLN A 269 17.97 10.12 19.37
C GLN A 269 17.49 11.47 18.85
N THR A 270 18.01 11.91 17.70
CA THR A 270 17.74 13.23 17.12
C THR A 270 16.88 13.21 15.89
N ILE A 271 16.33 12.06 15.55
CA ILE A 271 15.57 11.84 14.32
C ILE A 271 14.09 11.72 14.61
N GLY A 272 13.27 12.04 13.63
CA GLY A 272 11.83 11.88 13.64
C GLY A 272 11.36 10.91 12.58
N ILE A 273 10.09 10.55 12.66
CA ILE A 273 9.44 9.74 11.66
C ILE A 273 9.41 10.50 10.34
N HIS A 274 10.01 9.93 9.32
CA HIS A 274 10.00 10.42 7.95
C HIS A 274 8.88 9.75 7.15
N ALA A 275 8.74 8.44 7.31
CA ALA A 275 7.74 7.63 6.62
C ALA A 275 7.31 6.47 7.50
N MET A 276 6.13 5.93 7.21
CA MET A 276 5.65 4.68 7.77
C MET A 276 5.06 3.81 6.65
N TYR A 277 5.22 2.48 6.77
CA TYR A 277 4.68 1.51 5.83
C TYR A 277 4.06 0.35 6.60
N GLY A 278 2.88 -0.06 6.20
CA GLY A 278 2.21 -1.23 6.78
C GLY A 278 2.54 -2.51 6.03
N SER A 279 2.88 -3.56 6.76
CA SER A 279 3.05 -4.87 6.14
C SER A 279 1.74 -5.34 5.51
N ALA A 280 1.83 -5.99 4.35
CA ALA A 280 0.66 -6.51 3.67
C ALA A 280 0.05 -7.73 4.37
N THR A 281 0.86 -8.56 5.02
CA THR A 281 0.45 -9.88 5.56
C THR A 281 0.72 -10.10 7.03
N GLY A 282 1.44 -9.20 7.69
CA GLY A 282 1.82 -9.36 9.10
C GLY A 282 1.35 -8.19 9.97
N THR A 283 1.80 -8.17 11.21
CA THR A 283 1.54 -7.07 12.16
C THR A 283 2.75 -6.13 12.28
N TRP A 284 3.47 -5.96 11.19
CA TRP A 284 4.69 -5.18 11.11
C TRP A 284 4.41 -3.77 10.61
N LEU A 285 4.85 -2.78 11.36
CA LEU A 285 4.89 -1.38 10.98
C LEU A 285 6.34 -0.99 10.74
N ASP A 286 6.70 -0.72 9.51
CA ASP A 286 7.98 -0.14 9.16
C ASP A 286 7.95 1.36 9.45
N VAL A 287 8.98 1.85 10.14
CA VAL A 287 9.12 3.24 10.53
C VAL A 287 10.49 3.73 10.08
N GLY A 288 10.49 4.48 8.99
CA GLY A 288 11.66 5.17 8.48
C GLY A 288 11.93 6.43 9.29
N PHE A 289 13.13 6.55 9.85
CA PHE A 289 13.57 7.71 10.62
C PHE A 289 14.57 8.54 9.83
N HIS A 290 14.38 9.86 9.86
CA HIS A 290 15.32 10.83 9.29
C HIS A 290 15.62 11.95 10.26
N ARG A 291 16.78 12.56 10.11
CA ARG A 291 17.09 13.84 10.77
C ARG A 291 16.40 14.99 10.05
N ALA A 292 16.02 16.03 10.78
CA ALA A 292 15.46 17.25 10.21
C ALA A 292 16.36 17.88 9.12
N SER A 293 17.65 17.62 9.15
CA SER A 293 18.66 18.13 8.21
C SER A 293 19.04 17.14 7.09
N TRP A 294 18.17 16.18 6.75
CA TRP A 294 18.45 15.15 5.71
C TRP A 294 19.74 14.34 5.96
N GLY A 295 20.07 14.10 7.22
CA GLY A 295 21.22 13.30 7.63
C GLY A 295 20.81 11.88 8.01
N ALA A 296 21.80 11.02 8.23
CA ALA A 296 21.65 9.61 8.54
C ALA A 296 20.43 9.27 9.41
N GLY A 297 19.51 8.54 8.85
CA GLY A 297 18.38 7.91 9.51
C GLY A 297 18.56 6.40 9.49
N GLY A 298 17.55 5.66 9.83
CA GLY A 298 17.53 4.20 9.75
C GLY A 298 16.11 3.70 9.65
N ASP A 299 15.94 2.56 9.01
CA ASP A 299 14.67 1.86 9.04
C ASP A 299 14.59 1.01 10.29
N SER A 300 13.40 0.91 10.82
CA SER A 300 13.08 0.03 11.93
C SER A 300 11.68 -0.54 11.74
N VAL A 301 11.49 -1.75 12.20
CA VAL A 301 10.20 -2.42 12.11
C VAL A 301 9.66 -2.65 13.51
N PHE A 302 8.44 -2.19 13.76
CA PHE A 302 7.73 -2.41 15.01
C PHE A 302 6.69 -3.50 14.83
N ASN A 303 6.72 -4.53 15.68
CA ASN A 303 5.70 -5.56 15.70
C ASN A 303 4.54 -5.16 16.60
N LEU A 304 3.39 -4.88 16.03
CA LEU A 304 2.19 -4.48 16.74
C LEU A 304 1.59 -5.59 17.62
N SER A 305 1.90 -6.87 17.39
CA SER A 305 1.42 -7.97 18.23
C SER A 305 2.29 -8.18 19.46
N THR A 306 3.62 -8.12 19.31
CA THR A 306 4.57 -8.41 20.40
C THR A 306 5.13 -7.18 21.10
N ASN A 307 4.86 -5.98 20.58
CA ASN A 307 5.42 -4.70 21.04
C ASN A 307 6.96 -4.64 20.99
N LYS A 308 7.58 -5.28 20.02
CA LYS A 308 9.03 -5.33 19.85
C LYS A 308 9.49 -4.60 18.61
N TRP A 309 10.63 -3.92 18.75
CA TRP A 309 11.35 -3.31 17.64
C TRP A 309 12.40 -4.23 17.06
N SER A 310 12.57 -4.15 15.75
CA SER A 310 13.71 -4.67 15.02
C SER A 310 14.37 -3.50 14.29
N LEU A 311 15.62 -3.22 14.61
CA LEU A 311 16.35 -2.05 14.10
C LEU A 311 17.35 -2.48 13.04
N LEU A 312 17.44 -1.73 11.96
CA LEU A 312 18.51 -1.84 10.98
C LEU A 312 19.68 -0.97 11.42
N ARG A 313 20.60 -1.56 12.19
CA ARG A 313 21.77 -0.88 12.73
C ARG A 313 22.88 -0.77 11.69
N ASN A 314 23.74 0.23 11.85
CA ASN A 314 24.93 0.46 11.00
C ASN A 314 24.64 0.68 9.50
N ASN A 315 23.39 0.90 9.15
CA ASN A 315 23.03 1.26 7.80
C ASN A 315 23.13 2.79 7.64
N ARG A 316 24.20 3.25 7.03
CA ARG A 316 24.42 4.68 6.76
C ARG A 316 23.47 5.21 5.66
N TYR A 317 22.80 4.34 4.97
CA TYR A 317 22.02 4.62 3.76
C TYR A 317 20.68 3.88 3.80
N SER A 318 19.83 4.21 4.76
CA SER A 318 18.41 3.94 4.57
C SER A 318 17.88 5.02 3.61
N SER A 319 17.37 4.62 2.48
CA SER A 319 16.77 5.55 1.53
C SER A 319 15.49 6.20 2.08
N GLY A 320 14.92 5.66 3.15
CA GLY A 320 13.57 6.00 3.61
C GLY A 320 12.48 5.57 2.61
N HIS A 321 12.83 4.77 1.62
CA HIS A 321 11.96 4.29 0.55
C HIS A 321 11.89 2.75 0.55
N SER A 322 11.90 2.16 1.74
CA SER A 322 11.70 0.74 1.95
C SER A 322 10.25 0.34 1.64
N SER A 323 10.00 -0.96 1.60
CA SER A 323 8.68 -1.55 1.47
C SER A 323 8.58 -2.78 2.36
N ILE A 324 7.45 -3.00 2.98
CA ILE A 324 7.21 -4.14 3.84
C ILE A 324 5.94 -4.89 3.42
N GLY A 325 6.14 -6.08 2.88
CA GLY A 325 5.08 -7.07 2.63
C GLY A 325 5.18 -8.21 3.63
N ALA A 326 5.33 -9.43 3.16
CA ALA A 326 5.70 -10.58 3.98
C ALA A 326 7.18 -10.54 4.40
N LYS A 327 8.01 -9.75 3.70
CA LYS A 327 9.42 -9.52 3.95
C LYS A 327 9.68 -8.01 3.98
N PHE A 328 10.69 -7.60 4.70
CA PHE A 328 11.19 -6.23 4.62
C PHE A 328 12.10 -6.10 3.39
N VAL A 329 11.83 -5.09 2.56
CA VAL A 329 12.59 -4.79 1.36
C VAL A 329 13.27 -3.44 1.52
N ASN A 330 14.58 -3.41 1.32
CA ASN A 330 15.37 -2.20 1.36
C ASN A 330 16.16 -2.06 0.05
N GLY A 331 16.07 -0.90 -0.60
CA GLY A 331 16.76 -0.61 -1.85
C GLY A 331 18.27 -0.44 -1.72
N SER A 332 18.77 -0.28 -0.49
CA SER A 332 20.19 -0.10 -0.18
C SER A 332 20.68 -1.24 0.71
N GLY A 333 20.94 -2.40 0.13
CA GLY A 333 21.40 -3.56 0.87
C GLY A 333 22.84 -3.47 1.36
N SER A 334 23.07 -3.70 2.65
CA SER A 334 24.40 -4.01 3.19
C SER A 334 24.35 -5.21 4.12
N ILE A 335 25.41 -6.00 4.12
CA ILE A 335 25.63 -7.09 5.05
C ILE A 335 27.04 -7.00 5.62
N ASN A 336 27.18 -7.14 6.94
CA ASN A 336 28.48 -7.06 7.65
C ASN A 336 29.30 -5.80 7.29
N GLY A 337 28.63 -4.65 7.12
CA GLY A 337 29.25 -3.39 6.78
C GLY A 337 29.70 -3.26 5.33
N LYS A 338 29.51 -4.28 4.50
CA LYS A 338 29.77 -4.20 3.05
C LYS A 338 28.51 -3.67 2.36
N TYR A 339 28.63 -2.51 1.76
CA TYR A 339 27.62 -1.91 0.92
C TYR A 339 27.67 -2.51 -0.48
N SER A 340 26.54 -2.95 -1.00
CA SER A 340 26.48 -3.55 -2.33
C SER A 340 25.74 -2.71 -3.36
N GLY A 341 25.00 -1.68 -2.91
CA GLY A 341 24.18 -0.87 -3.80
C GLY A 341 23.04 -1.63 -4.48
N GLY A 342 22.68 -2.81 -4.02
CA GLY A 342 21.57 -3.62 -4.54
C GLY A 342 20.36 -3.64 -3.63
N ALA A 343 19.18 -3.97 -4.17
CA ALA A 343 17.99 -4.23 -3.35
C ALA A 343 18.11 -5.57 -2.63
N CYS A 344 17.63 -5.61 -1.40
CA CYS A 344 17.66 -6.81 -0.58
C CYS A 344 16.34 -7.04 0.15
N VAL A 345 16.11 -8.29 0.56
CA VAL A 345 15.05 -8.68 1.49
C VAL A 345 15.63 -9.14 2.82
N ARG A 346 14.89 -8.86 3.90
CA ARG A 346 15.23 -9.22 5.27
C ARG A 346 14.01 -9.75 6.01
N ASN A 347 14.26 -10.50 7.09
CA ASN A 347 13.21 -10.88 8.03
C ASN A 347 12.78 -9.66 8.86
N PRO A 348 11.50 -9.25 8.84
CA PRO A 348 11.05 -8.10 9.61
C PRO A 348 11.15 -8.30 11.14
N SER A 349 11.17 -9.56 11.64
CA SER A 349 11.34 -9.83 13.06
C SER A 349 12.76 -9.62 13.56
N ASN A 350 13.77 -9.71 12.67
CA ASN A 350 15.17 -9.46 12.96
C ASN A 350 15.88 -8.94 11.70
N LEU A 351 15.90 -7.64 11.51
CA LEU A 351 16.51 -7.00 10.33
C LEU A 351 18.02 -7.22 10.23
N MET A 352 18.69 -7.60 11.35
CA MET A 352 20.12 -7.88 11.41
C MET A 352 20.48 -9.36 11.21
N ASP A 353 19.50 -10.22 11.02
CA ASP A 353 19.74 -11.65 10.79
C ASP A 353 20.36 -11.87 9.41
N SER A 354 21.67 -12.12 9.38
CA SER A 354 22.41 -12.35 8.16
C SER A 354 22.04 -13.65 7.44
N THR A 355 21.44 -14.61 8.13
CA THR A 355 21.00 -15.89 7.54
C THR A 355 19.73 -15.72 6.71
N GLN A 356 18.96 -14.67 7.00
CA GLN A 356 17.70 -14.31 6.32
C GLN A 356 17.85 -13.11 5.37
N PHE A 357 19.07 -12.64 5.18
CA PHE A 357 19.39 -11.59 4.24
C PHE A 357 19.60 -12.18 2.84
N ARG A 358 18.98 -11.58 1.84
CA ARG A 358 19.19 -11.95 0.44
C ARG A 358 19.18 -10.71 -0.45
N PHE A 359 20.16 -10.63 -1.35
CA PHE A 359 20.03 -9.72 -2.46
C PHE A 359 18.99 -10.24 -3.44
N ILE A 360 18.08 -9.39 -3.88
CA ILE A 360 17.08 -9.68 -4.92
C ILE A 360 17.41 -8.98 -6.22
N MET A 361 18.28 -7.96 -6.17
CA MET A 361 18.87 -7.32 -7.32
C MET A 361 20.30 -6.95 -6.97
N GLN A 362 21.26 -7.58 -7.63
CA GLN A 362 22.66 -7.27 -7.47
C GLN A 362 23.15 -6.36 -8.60
N PRO A 363 23.95 -5.33 -8.33
CA PRO A 363 24.63 -4.59 -9.37
C PRO A 363 25.61 -5.53 -10.08
N THR A 364 25.54 -5.56 -11.41
CA THR A 364 26.33 -6.48 -12.24
C THR A 364 27.82 -6.13 -12.34
N SER A 365 28.26 -4.99 -11.84
CA SER A 365 29.66 -4.58 -11.65
C SER A 365 29.72 -3.20 -11.00
N SER A 366 30.86 -2.86 -10.40
CA SER A 366 31.30 -1.61 -9.79
C SER A 366 30.39 -0.37 -9.84
N ALA A 367 30.60 0.56 -8.94
CA ALA A 367 29.90 1.85 -8.78
C ALA A 367 29.64 2.66 -10.08
N ALA A 368 30.26 2.32 -11.18
CA ALA A 368 30.05 2.92 -12.50
C ALA A 368 28.69 2.58 -13.14
N THR A 369 27.95 1.59 -12.64
CA THR A 369 26.71 1.12 -13.28
C THR A 369 25.44 1.79 -12.78
N GLY A 370 25.55 2.78 -11.87
CA GLY A 370 24.44 3.71 -11.60
C GLY A 370 23.18 3.10 -10.98
N TRP A 371 23.30 2.02 -10.21
CA TRP A 371 22.22 1.53 -9.36
C TRP A 371 21.75 2.59 -8.34
N TYR A 372 22.56 3.57 -8.06
CA TYR A 372 22.40 4.58 -7.01
C TYR A 372 21.40 5.70 -7.29
N ASP A 373 20.74 5.72 -8.42
CA ASP A 373 19.91 6.86 -8.79
C ASP A 373 18.56 6.90 -8.05
N GLY A 374 18.44 6.20 -6.94
CA GLY A 374 17.22 6.11 -6.13
C GLY A 374 16.15 5.18 -6.72
N GLU A 375 15.38 4.57 -5.86
CA GLU A 375 14.26 3.72 -6.24
C GLU A 375 13.11 3.86 -5.26
N HIS A 376 11.92 3.59 -5.75
CA HIS A 376 10.73 3.36 -4.95
C HIS A 376 10.33 1.90 -5.09
N SER A 377 10.06 1.24 -3.98
CA SER A 377 9.62 -0.15 -3.95
C SER A 377 8.16 -0.27 -3.50
N SER A 378 7.47 -1.27 -4.00
CA SER A 378 6.08 -1.56 -3.64
C SER A 378 5.87 -3.07 -3.49
N SER A 379 5.41 -3.50 -2.31
CA SER A 379 5.14 -4.89 -1.94
C SER A 379 3.66 -5.14 -1.62
N PHE A 380 2.74 -4.29 -2.04
CA PHE A 380 1.32 -4.39 -1.67
C PHE A 380 0.64 -5.65 -2.23
N ASN A 381 1.14 -6.20 -3.33
CA ASN A 381 0.72 -7.49 -3.89
C ASN A 381 1.01 -8.69 -2.96
N ALA A 382 1.89 -8.54 -1.97
CA ALA A 382 2.17 -9.59 -0.99
C ALA A 382 0.99 -9.88 -0.05
N SER A 383 -0.10 -9.08 -0.07
CA SER A 383 -1.34 -9.38 0.64
C SER A 383 -2.05 -10.62 0.09
N THR A 384 -1.86 -10.94 -1.18
CA THR A 384 -2.47 -12.11 -1.85
C THR A 384 -1.48 -13.25 -2.04
N ASN A 385 -0.19 -12.94 -2.16
CA ASN A 385 0.89 -13.91 -2.29
C ASN A 385 2.17 -13.39 -1.58
N PRO A 386 2.59 -13.97 -0.44
CA PRO A 386 3.77 -13.54 0.30
C PRO A 386 5.10 -13.74 -0.45
N ASN A 387 5.10 -14.49 -1.56
CA ASN A 387 6.25 -14.69 -2.45
C ASN A 387 6.14 -13.88 -3.75
N ALA A 388 5.16 -12.98 -3.85
CA ALA A 388 5.04 -12.13 -5.02
C ALA A 388 6.29 -11.25 -5.20
N PRO A 389 6.70 -10.99 -6.46
CA PRO A 389 7.80 -10.10 -6.75
C PRO A 389 7.53 -8.67 -6.25
N VAL A 390 8.58 -7.98 -5.86
CA VAL A 390 8.51 -6.57 -5.45
C VAL A 390 8.69 -5.67 -6.66
N LEU A 391 7.79 -4.73 -6.84
CA LEU A 391 7.91 -3.72 -7.89
C LEU A 391 8.93 -2.66 -7.48
N PHE A 392 9.72 -2.21 -8.46
CA PHE A 392 10.61 -1.07 -8.34
C PHE A 392 10.36 -0.10 -9.48
N SER A 393 10.40 1.19 -9.17
CA SER A 393 10.51 2.26 -10.15
C SER A 393 11.69 3.13 -9.80
N ARG A 394 12.48 3.45 -10.81
CA ARG A 394 13.64 4.29 -10.61
C ARG A 394 13.30 5.73 -10.90
N TYR A 395 13.78 6.62 -10.06
CA TYR A 395 13.77 8.04 -10.34
C TYR A 395 15.16 8.46 -10.83
N ASN A 396 15.17 9.23 -11.88
CA ASN A 396 16.39 9.56 -12.59
C ASN A 396 16.73 11.01 -12.32
N ILE A 397 17.93 11.25 -11.80
CA ILE A 397 18.39 12.62 -11.56
C ILE A 397 18.89 13.25 -12.87
N SER A 398 19.44 12.46 -13.76
CA SER A 398 19.87 12.91 -15.09
C SER A 398 19.88 11.75 -16.06
N ARG A 399 19.62 12.02 -17.34
CA ARG A 399 19.76 11.00 -18.38
C ARG A 399 21.24 10.66 -18.57
N PRO A 400 21.67 9.40 -18.40
CA PRO A 400 23.05 9.04 -18.59
C PRO A 400 23.42 9.12 -20.06
N PRO A 401 24.72 9.41 -20.38
CA PRO A 401 25.19 9.52 -21.75
C PRO A 401 25.16 8.18 -22.50
N SER A 402 25.11 7.07 -21.78
CA SER A 402 25.03 5.72 -22.34
C SER A 402 23.94 4.91 -21.64
N PRO A 403 23.35 3.88 -22.26
CA PRO A 403 22.39 3.00 -21.64
C PRO A 403 22.93 2.40 -20.35
N ARG A 404 22.09 2.41 -19.29
CA ARG A 404 22.39 1.78 -18.00
C ARG A 404 21.32 0.74 -17.68
N LEU A 405 21.75 -0.30 -16.97
CA LEU A 405 20.86 -1.37 -16.56
C LEU A 405 19.71 -0.81 -15.71
N TRP A 406 18.47 -1.13 -16.09
CA TRP A 406 17.22 -0.75 -15.43
C TRP A 406 16.97 0.76 -15.30
N TYR A 407 17.74 1.59 -16.02
CA TYR A 407 17.56 3.04 -15.98
C TYR A 407 16.21 3.45 -16.58
N GLY A 408 15.43 4.23 -15.82
CA GLY A 408 14.14 4.75 -16.27
C GLY A 408 13.08 3.66 -16.48
N GLU A 409 13.23 2.50 -15.83
CA GLU A 409 12.35 1.36 -16.03
C GLU A 409 11.44 1.12 -14.82
N ILE A 410 10.30 0.48 -15.09
CA ILE A 410 9.42 -0.15 -14.13
C ILE A 410 9.69 -1.64 -14.19
N ILE A 411 10.16 -2.18 -13.08
CA ILE A 411 10.66 -3.56 -12.98
C ILE A 411 10.09 -4.25 -11.74
N ALA A 412 10.07 -5.57 -11.73
CA ALA A 412 9.80 -6.37 -10.54
C ALA A 412 10.92 -7.37 -10.29
N ALA A 413 11.32 -7.53 -9.04
CA ALA A 413 12.33 -8.47 -8.61
C ALA A 413 11.74 -9.63 -7.81
N ALA A 414 12.17 -10.85 -8.11
CA ALA A 414 11.82 -12.04 -7.33
C ALA A 414 12.36 -11.95 -5.90
N THR A 415 11.57 -12.40 -4.93
CA THR A 415 11.96 -12.39 -3.50
C THR A 415 12.46 -13.75 -3.00
N ASP A 416 12.60 -14.72 -3.90
CA ASP A 416 13.01 -16.11 -3.61
C ASP A 416 14.53 -16.32 -3.60
N GLY A 417 15.30 -15.29 -4.01
CA GLY A 417 16.76 -15.36 -4.13
C GLY A 417 17.26 -15.82 -5.50
N SER A 418 16.38 -15.99 -6.48
CA SER A 418 16.77 -16.32 -7.86
C SER A 418 17.47 -15.18 -8.59
N ASN A 419 17.46 -13.96 -8.06
CA ASN A 419 17.93 -12.72 -8.68
C ASN A 419 17.22 -12.40 -10.01
N LYS A 420 16.04 -12.96 -10.24
CA LYS A 420 15.29 -12.73 -11.46
C LYS A 420 14.61 -11.38 -11.39
N VAL A 421 14.75 -10.58 -12.44
CA VAL A 421 14.14 -9.26 -12.58
C VAL A 421 13.36 -9.22 -13.89
N TRP A 422 12.07 -8.92 -13.81
CA TRP A 422 11.19 -8.71 -14.96
C TRP A 422 11.09 -7.22 -15.28
N ARG A 423 11.05 -6.85 -16.54
CA ARG A 423 11.10 -5.48 -17.05
C ARG A 423 9.86 -5.24 -17.89
N PHE A 424 9.10 -4.21 -17.56
CA PHE A 424 7.78 -4.00 -18.16
C PHE A 424 7.74 -2.78 -19.08
N ALA A 425 8.23 -1.63 -18.63
CA ALA A 425 8.13 -0.40 -19.37
C ALA A 425 9.20 0.61 -18.97
N HIS A 426 9.45 1.59 -19.85
CA HIS A 426 10.15 2.82 -19.49
C HIS A 426 9.17 3.83 -18.90
N ASN A 427 9.62 4.56 -17.88
CA ASN A 427 8.79 5.55 -17.19
C ASN A 427 8.78 6.93 -17.88
N HIS A 428 9.66 7.17 -18.84
CA HIS A 428 9.76 8.42 -19.59
C HIS A 428 9.86 9.68 -18.73
N ASN A 429 10.58 9.63 -17.61
CA ASN A 429 10.79 10.79 -16.75
C ASN A 429 11.73 11.84 -17.34
N GLY A 430 12.44 11.53 -18.42
CA GLY A 430 13.23 12.49 -19.21
C GLY A 430 14.46 13.07 -18.53
N GLY A 431 14.82 12.62 -17.33
CA GLY A 431 15.89 13.25 -16.54
C GLY A 431 15.50 14.63 -16.01
N LEU A 432 14.23 15.02 -16.11
CA LEU A 432 13.68 16.26 -15.59
C LEU A 432 13.33 16.03 -14.12
N VAL A 433 14.22 16.43 -13.23
CA VAL A 433 14.12 15.93 -11.87
C VAL A 433 14.00 17.03 -10.83
N ASN A 434 12.82 17.19 -10.39
CA ASN A 434 12.57 17.41 -8.98
C ASN A 434 11.81 16.18 -8.41
N TRP A 435 11.62 16.17 -7.12
CA TRP A 435 10.88 15.13 -6.38
C TRP A 435 9.56 14.71 -7.04
N VAL A 436 8.78 15.65 -7.56
CA VAL A 436 7.43 15.38 -8.10
C VAL A 436 7.46 14.68 -9.46
N GLY A 437 8.53 14.84 -10.23
CA GLY A 437 8.71 14.19 -11.54
C GLY A 437 9.11 12.71 -11.46
N GLN A 438 9.24 12.13 -10.27
CA GLN A 438 9.60 10.72 -10.10
C GLN A 438 8.40 9.80 -10.41
N SER A 439 8.68 8.54 -10.75
CA SER A 439 7.64 7.62 -11.22
C SER A 439 6.68 7.15 -10.14
N PHE A 440 7.13 6.99 -8.92
CA PHE A 440 6.34 6.50 -7.78
C PHE A 440 5.48 5.28 -8.09
N ALA A 441 6.02 4.29 -8.78
CA ALA A 441 5.22 3.15 -9.23
C ALA A 441 4.72 2.30 -8.06
N GLN A 442 3.42 1.98 -8.10
CA GLN A 442 2.73 1.19 -7.08
C GLN A 442 2.07 -0.02 -7.72
N ILE A 443 2.38 -1.20 -7.18
CA ILE A 443 1.80 -2.45 -7.65
C ILE A 443 0.37 -2.64 -7.12
N SER A 444 -0.51 -3.17 -7.96
CA SER A 444 -1.87 -3.58 -7.55
C SER A 444 -1.84 -4.82 -6.64
N ASN A 445 -2.87 -5.01 -5.83
CA ASN A 445 -2.95 -6.16 -4.91
C ASN A 445 -2.93 -7.50 -5.63
N ASP A 446 -3.51 -7.57 -6.83
CA ASP A 446 -3.48 -8.76 -7.69
C ASP A 446 -2.17 -8.94 -8.47
N GLY A 447 -1.24 -7.98 -8.37
CA GLY A 447 0.06 -8.03 -9.02
C GLY A 447 0.03 -7.92 -10.55
N ARG A 448 -1.09 -7.55 -11.15
CA ARG A 448 -1.26 -7.51 -12.63
C ARG A 448 -1.03 -6.13 -13.23
N TRP A 449 -1.00 -5.09 -12.39
CA TRP A 449 -0.94 -3.70 -12.79
C TRP A 449 0.06 -2.94 -11.95
N ALA A 450 0.70 -1.95 -12.53
CA ALA A 450 1.40 -0.92 -11.80
C ALA A 450 0.92 0.45 -12.26
N VAL A 451 0.54 1.30 -11.31
CA VAL A 451 0.27 2.72 -11.56
C VAL A 451 1.55 3.52 -11.34
N PHE A 452 1.81 4.51 -12.18
CA PHE A 452 2.98 5.37 -12.06
C PHE A 452 2.70 6.78 -12.61
N SER A 453 3.53 7.74 -12.22
CA SER A 453 3.52 9.11 -12.74
C SER A 453 4.66 9.35 -13.71
N SER A 454 4.44 10.24 -14.68
CA SER A 454 5.47 10.63 -15.64
C SER A 454 5.19 12.01 -16.26
N PRO A 455 6.22 12.84 -16.47
CA PRO A 455 6.18 14.01 -17.33
C PRO A 455 6.28 13.67 -18.82
N TRP A 456 6.39 12.38 -19.17
CA TRP A 456 6.47 11.84 -20.53
C TRP A 456 7.54 12.51 -21.40
N ASP A 457 8.81 12.50 -20.92
CA ASP A 457 9.95 13.21 -21.52
C ASP A 457 9.71 14.73 -21.68
N GLY A 458 8.87 15.36 -20.84
CA GLY A 458 8.55 16.78 -20.88
C GLY A 458 7.54 17.17 -21.97
N THR A 459 6.90 16.20 -22.64
CA THR A 459 6.02 16.48 -23.79
C THR A 459 4.58 16.81 -23.41
N LEU A 460 4.22 16.75 -22.11
CA LEU A 460 2.84 16.96 -21.65
C LEU A 460 2.41 18.44 -21.60
N GLY A 461 3.33 19.37 -21.88
CA GLY A 461 3.10 20.80 -21.77
C GLY A 461 3.26 21.34 -20.35
N ALA A 462 3.04 22.64 -20.17
CA ALA A 462 3.15 23.29 -18.88
C ALA A 462 2.04 22.85 -17.92
N ALA A 463 2.35 22.80 -16.63
CA ALA A 463 1.36 22.63 -15.58
C ALA A 463 0.69 23.98 -15.25
N ALA A 464 -0.60 23.96 -14.92
CA ALA A 464 -1.37 25.16 -14.63
C ALA A 464 -1.25 25.65 -13.16
N GLY A 465 -0.10 25.50 -12.54
CA GLY A 465 0.14 26.00 -11.17
C GLY A 465 0.49 24.92 -10.15
N ASP A 466 1.28 23.97 -10.56
CA ASP A 466 1.56 22.77 -9.84
C ASP A 466 2.79 22.82 -8.95
N PHE A 467 2.81 21.96 -7.92
CA PHE A 467 3.94 21.42 -7.16
C PHE A 467 5.32 22.09 -7.35
N GLY A 468 5.37 23.29 -8.00
CA GLY A 468 6.61 23.96 -8.38
C GLY A 468 7.34 23.33 -9.56
N TYR A 469 6.66 22.53 -10.38
CA TYR A 469 7.25 21.85 -11.54
C TYR A 469 6.76 22.48 -12.86
N PRO A 470 7.65 22.80 -13.80
CA PRO A 470 7.27 23.52 -15.01
C PRO A 470 6.50 22.65 -16.00
N THR A 471 6.61 21.33 -15.91
CA THR A 471 5.97 20.40 -16.83
C THR A 471 4.87 19.64 -16.10
N ARG A 472 3.70 19.50 -16.72
CA ARG A 472 2.61 18.69 -16.18
C ARG A 472 3.04 17.23 -16.06
N ILE A 473 2.55 16.56 -15.02
CA ILE A 473 2.76 15.15 -14.74
C ILE A 473 1.41 14.44 -14.83
N ASP A 474 1.33 13.43 -15.68
CA ASP A 474 0.15 12.58 -15.80
C ASP A 474 0.38 11.22 -15.12
N THR A 475 -0.72 10.58 -14.79
CA THR A 475 -0.75 9.20 -14.25
C THR A 475 -0.95 8.20 -15.38
N PHE A 476 -0.29 7.07 -15.27
CA PHE A 476 -0.34 5.94 -16.20
C PHE A 476 -0.49 4.62 -15.46
N ILE A 477 -1.05 3.61 -16.14
CA ILE A 477 -1.08 2.22 -15.66
C ILE A 477 -0.35 1.35 -16.68
N VAL A 478 0.61 0.54 -16.21
CA VAL A 478 1.26 -0.48 -17.04
C VAL A 478 0.76 -1.87 -16.65
N GLU A 479 0.52 -2.71 -17.66
CA GLU A 479 0.17 -4.11 -17.50
C GLU A 479 1.43 -4.93 -17.19
N LEU A 480 1.38 -5.71 -16.10
CA LEU A 480 2.42 -6.64 -15.68
C LEU A 480 2.05 -8.06 -16.14
N LYS A 481 2.85 -8.67 -16.99
CA LYS A 481 2.61 -10.02 -17.56
C LYS A 481 3.74 -10.99 -17.27
#